data_9e67f524768edda2de84fa46afbd2387
#
_entry.id   9e67f524768edda2de84fa46afbd2387
#
_cell.length_a   1.000
_cell.length_b   1.000
_cell.length_c   1.000
_cell.angle_alpha   90.00
_cell.angle_beta   90.00
_cell.angle_gamma   90.00
#
_symmetry.space_group_name_H-M   'P 1'
#
loop_
_entity.id
_entity.type
_entity.pdbx_description
1 polymer ?
#
loop_
_entity_poly.entity_id
_entity_poly.type
_entity_poly.pdbx_seq_one_letter_code
_entity_poly.pdbx_strand_id
1 'polypeptide(L)'
;MGVNKITQAKSIQRIAEERVGKKYPNLEVLNSYWVWSDGKYKYYEVILVDPQSPSIINDKKINWICSKKHTNRALRGLTSAGNKGRGIKSKGKGSEQARRRDL
;
A
#
# COMPACT_ATOMS: atom_id res chain seq x y z
N MET A 1 21.79 23.67 4.92
CA MET A 1 20.48 23.17 5.21
C MET A 1 20.13 21.97 4.35
N GLY A 2 19.38 21.07 4.89
CA GLY A 2 19.12 19.83 4.19
C GLY A 2 17.88 19.79 3.31
N VAL A 3 17.46 20.94 2.75
CA VAL A 3 16.25 20.96 1.93
C VAL A 3 16.34 20.01 0.74
N ASN A 4 17.48 20.00 0.07
CA ASN A 4 17.68 19.12 -1.08
C ASN A 4 17.88 17.66 -0.69
N LYS A 5 18.04 17.39 0.59
CA LYS A 5 18.28 16.04 1.09
C LYS A 5 17.05 15.43 1.73
N ILE A 6 15.95 16.19 1.81
CA ILE A 6 14.72 15.69 2.40
C ILE A 6 14.04 14.78 1.39
N THR A 7 13.91 13.50 1.76
CA THR A 7 13.29 12.49 0.92
C THR A 7 12.21 11.81 1.73
N GLN A 8 11.02 11.64 1.13
CA GLN A 8 9.92 10.97 1.78
C GLN A 8 10.22 9.49 1.97
N ALA A 9 9.92 8.98 3.15
CA ALA A 9 10.04 7.55 3.41
C ALA A 9 9.00 6.75 2.64
N LYS A 10 7.88 7.38 2.31
CA LYS A 10 6.77 6.74 1.61
C LYS A 10 6.52 7.47 0.31
N SER A 11 6.19 6.71 -0.75
CA SER A 11 5.81 7.31 -2.02
C SER A 11 4.47 8.04 -1.89
N ILE A 12 4.19 8.94 -2.82
CA ILE A 12 2.92 9.67 -2.84
C ILE A 12 1.76 8.69 -2.99
N GLN A 13 1.93 7.65 -3.80
CA GLN A 13 0.91 6.63 -3.98
C GLN A 13 0.59 5.91 -2.65
N ARG A 14 1.63 5.54 -1.89
CA ARG A 14 1.43 4.90 -0.60
C ARG A 14 0.71 5.82 0.39
N ILE A 15 1.05 7.10 0.38
CA ILE A 15 0.39 8.09 1.25
C ILE A 15 -1.10 8.17 0.91
N ALA A 16 -1.45 8.16 -0.38
CA ALA A 16 -2.84 8.17 -0.80
C ALA A 16 -3.58 6.93 -0.30
N GLU A 17 -2.97 5.75 -0.42
CA GLU A 17 -3.56 4.51 0.06
C GLU A 17 -3.79 4.55 1.57
N GLU A 18 -2.83 5.05 2.33
CA GLU A 18 -2.95 5.12 3.79
C GLU A 18 -4.05 6.08 4.22
N ARG A 19 -4.17 7.23 3.56
CA ARG A 19 -5.20 8.21 3.89
C ARG A 19 -6.60 7.65 3.63
N VAL A 20 -6.78 6.97 2.52
CA VAL A 20 -8.06 6.33 2.21
C VAL A 20 -8.35 5.21 3.21
N GLY A 21 -7.35 4.42 3.55
CA GLY A 21 -7.50 3.35 4.52
C GLY A 21 -7.94 3.84 5.90
N LYS A 22 -7.41 4.99 6.32
CA LYS A 22 -7.81 5.59 7.60
C LYS A 22 -9.24 6.11 7.56
N LYS A 23 -9.68 6.60 6.41
CA LYS A 23 -11.03 7.14 6.26
C LYS A 23 -12.09 6.06 6.28
N TYR A 24 -11.75 4.85 5.84
CA TYR A 24 -12.67 3.72 5.76
C TYR A 24 -12.09 2.53 6.53
N PRO A 25 -12.12 2.58 7.88
CA PRO A 25 -11.45 1.54 8.68
C PRO A 25 -12.08 0.16 8.58
N ASN A 26 -13.31 0.07 8.11
CA ASN A 26 -13.99 -1.22 7.92
C ASN A 26 -13.68 -1.86 6.57
N LEU A 27 -12.93 -1.18 5.72
CA LEU A 27 -12.55 -1.70 4.41
C LEU A 27 -11.04 -1.90 4.36
N GLU A 28 -10.59 -2.82 3.52
CA GLU A 28 -9.17 -3.03 3.30
C GLU A 28 -8.78 -2.52 1.93
N VAL A 29 -7.59 -1.91 1.85
CA VAL A 29 -7.05 -1.43 0.59
C VAL A 29 -6.45 -2.60 -0.16
N LEU A 30 -7.02 -2.91 -1.33
CA LEU A 30 -6.45 -3.96 -2.17
C LEU A 30 -5.21 -3.45 -2.88
N ASN A 31 -5.36 -2.34 -3.58
CA ASN A 31 -4.28 -1.76 -4.36
C ASN A 31 -4.71 -0.38 -4.86
N SER A 32 -3.82 0.27 -5.62
CA SER A 32 -4.12 1.57 -6.22
C SER A 32 -3.38 1.67 -7.54
N TYR A 33 -3.80 2.64 -8.36
CA TYR A 33 -3.09 2.92 -9.62
C TYR A 33 -3.19 4.41 -9.96
N TRP A 34 -2.22 4.87 -10.73
CA TRP A 34 -2.15 6.25 -11.17
C TRP A 34 -3.23 6.51 -12.23
N VAL A 35 -3.92 7.63 -12.09
CA VAL A 35 -4.96 8.02 -13.04
C VAL A 35 -4.52 9.21 -13.85
N TRP A 36 -4.06 10.27 -13.18
CA TRP A 36 -3.73 11.53 -13.84
C TRP A 36 -2.94 12.40 -12.90
N SER A 37 -2.21 13.36 -13.47
CA SER A 37 -1.49 14.34 -12.67
C SER A 37 -1.48 15.67 -13.39
N ASP A 38 -1.46 16.74 -12.60
CA ASP A 38 -1.21 18.08 -13.12
C ASP A 38 0.06 18.62 -12.45
N GLY A 39 0.34 19.91 -12.63
CA GLY A 39 1.56 20.50 -12.10
C GLY A 39 1.63 20.53 -10.57
N LYS A 40 0.52 20.34 -9.90
CA LYS A 40 0.42 20.48 -8.45
C LYS A 40 -0.02 19.20 -7.74
N TYR A 41 -0.85 18.39 -8.36
CA TYR A 41 -1.44 17.21 -7.74
C TYR A 41 -1.27 15.97 -8.60
N LYS A 42 -1.16 14.82 -7.91
CA LYS A 42 -1.22 13.51 -8.54
C LYS A 42 -2.47 12.79 -8.05
N TYR A 43 -3.16 12.12 -8.97
CA TYR A 43 -4.44 11.47 -8.69
C TYR A 43 -4.29 9.98 -8.83
N TYR A 44 -4.73 9.26 -7.80
CA TYR A 44 -4.70 7.79 -7.75
C TYR A 44 -6.08 7.27 -7.48
N GLU A 45 -6.41 6.16 -8.10
CA GLU A 45 -7.62 5.43 -7.77
C GLU A 45 -7.24 4.31 -6.81
N VAL A 46 -7.89 4.28 -5.65
CA VAL A 46 -7.61 3.30 -4.61
C VAL A 46 -8.78 2.33 -4.55
N ILE A 47 -8.47 1.04 -4.67
CA ILE A 47 -9.49 0.00 -4.68
C ILE A 47 -9.65 -0.55 -3.26
N LEU A 48 -10.86 -0.40 -2.73
CA LEU A 48 -11.20 -0.87 -1.39
C LEU A 48 -12.07 -2.12 -1.48
N VAL A 49 -11.86 -3.03 -0.55
CA VAL A 49 -12.61 -4.29 -0.48
C VAL A 49 -13.19 -4.43 0.93
N ASP A 50 -14.45 -4.86 1.00
CA ASP A 50 -15.10 -5.15 2.28
C ASP A 50 -14.81 -6.60 2.65
N PRO A 51 -13.94 -6.86 3.65
CA PRO A 51 -13.59 -8.23 4.01
C PRO A 51 -14.72 -9.00 4.68
N GLN A 52 -15.82 -8.35 5.04
CA GLN A 52 -16.96 -9.02 5.65
C GLN A 52 -18.08 -9.30 4.66
N SER A 53 -17.95 -8.85 3.42
CA SER A 53 -18.95 -9.10 2.38
C SER A 53 -18.99 -10.59 2.02
N PRO A 54 -20.18 -11.22 2.00
CA PRO A 54 -20.28 -12.62 1.58
C PRO A 54 -19.74 -12.87 0.18
N SER A 55 -19.91 -11.92 -0.73
CA SER A 55 -19.39 -12.07 -2.09
C SER A 55 -17.86 -12.17 -2.11
N ILE A 56 -17.19 -11.42 -1.24
CA ILE A 56 -15.74 -11.45 -1.15
C ILE A 56 -15.26 -12.70 -0.42
N ILE A 57 -15.94 -13.07 0.66
CA ILE A 57 -15.56 -14.25 1.45
C ILE A 57 -15.64 -15.51 0.60
N ASN A 58 -16.63 -15.59 -0.27
CA ASN A 58 -16.85 -16.78 -1.10
C ASN A 58 -16.06 -16.78 -2.41
N ASP A 59 -15.36 -15.70 -2.74
CA ASP A 59 -14.56 -15.61 -3.95
C ASP A 59 -13.14 -16.12 -3.68
N LYS A 60 -12.83 -17.30 -4.22
CA LYS A 60 -11.56 -17.96 -3.97
C LYS A 60 -10.34 -17.14 -4.45
N LYS A 61 -10.54 -16.23 -5.39
CA LYS A 61 -9.44 -15.42 -5.93
C LYS A 61 -9.08 -14.25 -5.02
N ILE A 62 -9.99 -13.77 -4.19
CA ILE A 62 -9.78 -12.55 -3.42
C ILE A 62 -10.01 -12.74 -1.93
N ASN A 63 -10.54 -13.88 -1.49
CA ASN A 63 -10.89 -14.06 -0.07
C ASN A 63 -9.67 -14.07 0.86
N TRP A 64 -8.46 -14.11 0.32
CA TRP A 64 -7.24 -14.00 1.14
C TRP A 64 -7.20 -12.68 1.92
N ILE A 65 -7.84 -11.62 1.40
CA ILE A 65 -7.84 -10.31 2.03
C ILE A 65 -8.68 -10.30 3.32
N CYS A 66 -9.56 -11.29 3.50
CA CYS A 66 -10.39 -11.40 4.70
C CYS A 66 -9.62 -11.92 5.92
N SER A 67 -8.42 -12.44 5.72
CA SER A 67 -7.59 -12.93 6.81
C SER A 67 -7.14 -11.80 7.72
N LYS A 68 -7.05 -12.07 9.02
CA LYS A 68 -6.62 -11.08 10.01
C LYS A 68 -5.21 -10.55 9.73
N LYS A 69 -4.36 -11.33 9.10
CA LYS A 69 -2.99 -10.89 8.79
C LYS A 69 -2.94 -9.77 7.75
N HIS A 70 -4.05 -9.50 7.09
CA HIS A 70 -4.15 -8.40 6.13
C HIS A 70 -4.82 -7.16 6.70
N THR A 71 -5.15 -7.15 7.99
CA THR A 71 -5.78 -5.99 8.64
C THR A 71 -4.87 -4.77 8.52
N ASN A 72 -5.45 -3.64 8.10
CA ASN A 72 -4.73 -2.37 7.90
C ASN A 72 -3.52 -2.52 6.97
N ARG A 73 -3.70 -3.30 5.90
CA ARG A 73 -2.58 -3.67 5.03
C ARG A 73 -1.88 -2.46 4.39
N ALA A 74 -2.63 -1.40 4.07
CA ALA A 74 -2.00 -0.21 3.47
C ALA A 74 -1.06 0.48 4.46
N LEU A 75 -1.49 0.60 5.71
CA LEU A 75 -0.70 1.27 6.76
C LEU A 75 0.57 0.49 7.08
N ARG A 76 0.52 -0.83 6.97
CA ARG A 76 1.69 -1.69 7.23
C ARG A 76 2.57 -1.90 6.01
N GLY A 77 2.20 -1.29 4.87
CA GLY A 77 3.02 -1.37 3.67
C GLY A 77 2.93 -2.71 2.95
N LEU A 78 1.77 -3.37 3.00
CA LEU A 78 1.58 -4.69 2.39
C LEU A 78 1.03 -4.62 0.96
N THR A 79 0.64 -3.44 0.50
CA THR A 79 0.23 -3.26 -0.90
C THR A 79 1.46 -3.25 -1.80
N SER A 80 1.25 -3.30 -3.12
CA SER A 80 2.35 -3.24 -4.07
C SER A 80 3.18 -1.96 -3.89
N ALA A 81 2.51 -0.81 -3.74
CA ALA A 81 3.20 0.46 -3.52
C ALA A 81 3.95 0.44 -2.18
N GLY A 82 3.34 -0.12 -1.13
CA GLY A 82 3.99 -0.23 0.16
C GLY A 82 5.22 -1.11 0.13
N ASN A 83 5.14 -2.25 -0.56
CA ASN A 83 6.27 -3.16 -0.70
C ASN A 83 7.43 -2.50 -1.44
N LYS A 84 7.14 -1.70 -2.45
CA LYS A 84 8.18 -0.95 -3.16
C LYS A 84 8.89 0.03 -2.23
N GLY A 85 8.14 0.72 -1.39
CA GLY A 85 8.71 1.66 -0.44
C GLY A 85 9.55 1.01 0.64
N ARG A 86 9.22 -0.25 0.99
CA ARG A 86 9.98 -1.01 1.99
C ARG A 86 11.19 -1.72 1.40
N GLY A 87 11.36 -1.67 0.08
CA GLY A 87 12.48 -2.31 -0.59
C GLY A 87 12.36 -3.82 -0.74
N ILE A 88 11.18 -4.37 -0.49
CA ILE A 88 10.98 -5.83 -0.53
C ILE A 88 11.19 -6.38 -1.94
N LYS A 89 10.79 -5.63 -2.96
CA LYS A 89 10.88 -6.07 -4.35
C LYS A 89 12.18 -5.69 -5.03
N SER A 90 13.04 -4.95 -4.33
CA SER A 90 14.32 -4.50 -4.88
C SER A 90 15.43 -5.44 -4.49
N LYS A 91 16.42 -5.56 -5.36
CA LYS A 91 17.65 -6.29 -5.07
C LYS A 91 18.80 -5.30 -5.09
N GLY A 92 19.68 -5.38 -4.10
CA GLY A 92 20.87 -4.58 -4.09
C GLY A 92 20.87 -3.52 -3.01
N LYS A 93 21.61 -2.45 -3.27
CA LYS A 93 21.88 -1.43 -2.27
C LYS A 93 20.60 -0.72 -1.83
N GLY A 94 20.41 -0.61 -0.55
CA GLY A 94 19.25 0.04 0.04
C GLY A 94 18.13 -0.89 0.44
N SER A 95 18.19 -2.16 0.03
CA SER A 95 17.13 -3.11 0.33
C SER A 95 17.62 -4.32 1.14
N GLU A 96 18.86 -4.33 1.53
CA GLU A 96 19.46 -5.48 2.22
C GLU A 96 18.75 -5.78 3.54
N GLN A 97 18.41 -4.76 4.29
CA GLN A 97 17.77 -4.93 5.59
C GLN A 97 16.38 -5.52 5.45
N ALA A 98 15.62 -5.07 4.46
CA ALA A 98 14.29 -5.59 4.20
C ALA A 98 14.35 -7.07 3.82
N ARG A 99 15.31 -7.43 2.96
CA ARG A 99 15.46 -8.82 2.55
C ARG A 99 15.87 -9.73 3.69
N ARG A 100 16.70 -9.24 4.61
CA ARG A 100 17.09 -10.02 5.79
C ARG A 100 15.90 -10.35 6.67
N ARG A 101 14.94 -9.44 6.78
CA ARG A 101 13.74 -9.67 7.58
C ARG A 101 12.83 -10.73 7.00
N ASP A 102 12.90 -10.92 5.70
CA ASP A 102 12.05 -11.88 5.00
C ASP A 102 12.61 -13.30 5.01
N LEU A 103 13.78 -13.46 5.55
CA LEU A 103 14.42 -14.80 5.68
C LEU A 103 14.01 -15.51 7.01
#